data_58222738ad8feb9b7cf2036cf5cba1f3
#
_entry.id   58222738ad8feb9b7cf2036cf5cba1f3
#
_cell.length_a   1.000
_cell.length_b   1.000
_cell.length_c   1.000
_cell.angle_alpha   90.00
_cell.angle_beta   90.00
_cell.angle_gamma   90.00
#
_symmetry.space_group_name_H-M   'P 1'
#
loop_
_entity.id
_entity.type
_entity.pdbx_description
1 polymer ?
#
loop_
_entity_poly.entity_id
_entity_poly.type
_entity_poly.pdbx_seq_one_letter_code
_entity_poly.pdbx_strand_id
1 'polypeptide(L)'
;MTDADATLPPVEGGEGIAVVRGSPECRDWNNIRYKAGLSAKNVAARHMSMNVATIPPGGVAWAHIHDGFEVMLYILEGRVRHAYGEDLRHEIDNQAGDFIFIEPGVPHEVYNLSETEPVVAVVARSDANEWERIISYPSKR
;
A
#
# COMPACT_ATOMS: atom_id res chain seq x y z
N MET A 1 2.62 -15.54 -3.02
CA MET A 1 1.60 -14.92 -2.24
C MET A 1 0.55 -15.92 -1.85
N THR A 2 0.36 -16.12 -0.58
CA THR A 2 -0.43 -17.25 -0.12
C THR A 2 -1.71 -16.84 0.59
N ASP A 3 -1.92 -15.59 0.74
CA ASP A 3 -3.00 -15.04 1.52
C ASP A 3 -4.18 -14.53 0.69
N ALA A 4 -4.19 -14.90 -0.59
CA ALA A 4 -5.27 -14.51 -1.48
C ALA A 4 -6.63 -14.98 -0.97
N ASP A 5 -6.64 -16.03 -0.16
CA ASP A 5 -7.85 -16.63 0.37
C ASP A 5 -8.21 -16.12 1.75
N ALA A 6 -7.49 -15.11 2.25
CA ALA A 6 -7.83 -14.53 3.54
C ALA A 6 -9.28 -14.06 3.53
N THR A 7 -9.99 -14.39 4.59
CA THR A 7 -11.39 -14.03 4.71
C THR A 7 -11.54 -12.52 4.81
N LEU A 8 -12.32 -11.95 3.90
CA LEU A 8 -12.61 -10.53 3.93
C LEU A 8 -13.65 -10.24 5.02
N PRO A 9 -13.57 -9.08 5.70
CA PRO A 9 -14.56 -8.71 6.67
C PRO A 9 -15.92 -8.52 6.01
N PRO A 10 -17.03 -8.69 6.76
CA PRO A 10 -18.34 -8.50 6.20
C PRO A 10 -18.58 -7.06 5.77
N VAL A 11 -19.42 -6.91 4.77
CA VAL A 11 -19.79 -5.60 4.22
C VAL A 11 -21.21 -5.28 4.63
N GLU A 12 -21.41 -4.09 5.19
CA GLU A 12 -22.71 -3.59 5.60
C GLU A 12 -23.14 -2.46 4.69
N GLY A 13 -24.43 -2.17 4.68
CA GLY A 13 -24.97 -1.05 3.92
C GLY A 13 -25.95 -1.51 2.86
N GLY A 14 -26.18 -0.68 1.87
CA GLY A 14 -27.10 -0.93 0.78
C GLY A 14 -27.42 0.36 0.05
N GLU A 15 -28.08 0.25 -1.09
CA GLU A 15 -28.51 1.39 -1.89
C GLU A 15 -27.37 2.38 -2.19
N GLY A 16 -26.20 1.84 -2.51
CA GLY A 16 -25.08 2.65 -2.96
C GLY A 16 -24.02 2.97 -1.89
N ILE A 17 -24.23 2.54 -0.65
CA ILE A 17 -23.23 2.72 0.41
C ILE A 17 -22.80 1.37 0.95
N ALA A 18 -21.48 1.16 1.04
CA ALA A 18 -20.93 -0.07 1.59
C ALA A 18 -19.91 0.28 2.66
N VAL A 19 -19.95 -0.42 3.79
CA VAL A 19 -19.07 -0.17 4.92
C VAL A 19 -18.40 -1.46 5.34
N VAL A 20 -17.06 -1.38 5.54
CA VAL A 20 -16.27 -2.47 6.09
C VAL A 20 -15.71 -2.01 7.43
N ARG A 21 -15.94 -2.80 8.49
CA ARG A 21 -15.55 -2.43 9.85
C ARG A 21 -14.54 -3.40 10.42
N GLY A 22 -13.63 -2.87 11.25
CA GLY A 22 -12.76 -3.69 12.06
C GLY A 22 -11.93 -4.68 11.26
N SER A 23 -11.50 -4.30 10.08
CA SER A 23 -10.72 -5.17 9.22
C SER A 23 -9.42 -5.57 9.91
N PRO A 24 -9.20 -6.87 10.15
CA PRO A 24 -7.91 -7.33 10.65
C PRO A 24 -6.87 -7.27 9.54
N GLU A 25 -5.60 -7.35 9.92
CA GLU A 25 -4.55 -7.55 8.95
C GLU A 25 -4.74 -8.92 8.32
N CYS A 26 -4.87 -8.97 7.02
CA CYS A 26 -5.26 -10.19 6.33
C CYS A 26 -4.32 -10.56 5.19
N ARG A 27 -3.26 -9.81 4.95
CA ARG A 27 -2.36 -10.10 3.85
C ARG A 27 -0.97 -9.54 4.11
N ASP A 28 0.05 -10.38 3.89
CA ASP A 28 1.45 -9.96 3.85
C ASP A 28 1.91 -10.00 2.40
N TRP A 29 2.52 -8.93 1.95
CA TRP A 29 3.09 -8.87 0.62
C TRP A 29 4.23 -7.86 0.61
N ASN A 30 5.33 -8.21 -0.01
CA ASN A 30 6.48 -7.33 -0.16
C ASN A 30 6.97 -6.75 1.17
N ASN A 31 6.94 -7.56 2.22
CA ASN A 31 7.34 -7.19 3.57
C ASN A 31 6.45 -6.09 4.16
N ILE A 32 5.23 -5.99 3.69
CA ILE A 32 4.21 -5.06 4.17
C ILE A 32 3.01 -5.86 4.64
N ARG A 33 2.42 -5.45 5.75
CA ARG A 33 1.21 -6.03 6.29
C ARG A 33 0.01 -5.17 5.89
N TYR A 34 -1.01 -5.75 5.30
CA TYR A 34 -2.16 -5.01 4.81
C TYR A 34 -3.43 -5.37 5.56
N LYS A 35 -4.23 -4.34 5.88
CA LYS A 35 -5.62 -4.53 6.28
C LYS A 35 -6.45 -4.38 5.02
N ALA A 36 -7.29 -5.36 4.75
CA ALA A 36 -8.20 -5.27 3.62
C ALA A 36 -9.19 -4.12 3.86
N GLY A 37 -9.28 -3.26 2.89
CA GLY A 37 -10.24 -2.18 2.90
C GLY A 37 -11.30 -2.43 1.84
N LEU A 38 -11.29 -1.58 0.82
CA LEU A 38 -12.30 -1.59 -0.24
C LEU A 38 -11.64 -1.87 -1.59
N SER A 39 -12.22 -2.80 -2.33
CA SER A 39 -11.77 -3.12 -3.69
C SER A 39 -12.91 -3.82 -4.44
N ALA A 40 -12.68 -4.17 -5.70
CA ALA A 40 -13.65 -4.93 -6.49
C ALA A 40 -13.95 -6.31 -5.89
N LYS A 41 -13.12 -6.77 -4.95
CA LYS A 41 -13.32 -8.08 -4.32
C LYS A 41 -14.47 -8.08 -3.31
N ASN A 42 -14.79 -6.94 -2.74
CA ASN A 42 -15.83 -6.89 -1.70
C ASN A 42 -16.89 -5.84 -1.92
N VAL A 43 -16.67 -4.86 -2.78
CA VAL A 43 -17.67 -3.83 -3.09
C VAL A 43 -17.70 -3.61 -4.60
N ALA A 44 -18.66 -2.79 -5.06
CA ALA A 44 -18.83 -2.53 -6.49
C ALA A 44 -17.85 -1.45 -7.01
N ALA A 45 -16.61 -1.50 -6.55
CA ALA A 45 -15.61 -0.56 -7.00
C ALA A 45 -15.17 -0.87 -8.43
N ARG A 46 -15.07 0.15 -9.25
CA ARG A 46 -14.68 0.00 -10.66
C ARG A 46 -13.36 0.69 -10.99
N HIS A 47 -12.98 1.69 -10.21
CA HIS A 47 -11.86 2.56 -10.58
C HIS A 47 -10.79 2.70 -9.52
N MET A 48 -11.04 2.26 -8.30
CA MET A 48 -10.11 2.48 -7.21
C MET A 48 -10.24 1.43 -6.10
N SER A 49 -9.19 1.31 -5.32
CA SER A 49 -9.18 0.49 -4.12
C SER A 49 -8.47 1.25 -3.01
N MET A 50 -8.72 0.85 -1.78
CA MET A 50 -8.11 1.48 -0.61
C MET A 50 -7.86 0.45 0.47
N ASN A 51 -6.68 0.52 1.10
CA ASN A 51 -6.35 -0.33 2.24
C ASN A 51 -5.39 0.40 3.18
N VAL A 52 -5.00 -0.25 4.26
CA VAL A 52 -4.02 0.27 5.19
C VAL A 52 -2.80 -0.65 5.16
N ALA A 53 -1.62 -0.05 5.00
CA ALA A 53 -0.36 -0.77 4.92
C ALA A 53 0.48 -0.48 6.16
N THR A 54 1.13 -1.52 6.70
CA THR A 54 2.03 -1.39 7.83
C THR A 54 3.38 -1.99 7.46
N ILE A 55 4.45 -1.20 7.62
CA ILE A 55 5.82 -1.69 7.46
C ILE A 55 6.40 -1.86 8.86
N PRO A 56 6.87 -3.06 9.21
CA PRO A 56 7.38 -3.30 10.56
C PRO A 56 8.65 -2.49 10.83
N PRO A 57 9.03 -2.33 12.11
CA PRO A 57 10.27 -1.64 12.47
C PRO A 57 11.46 -2.19 11.70
N GLY A 58 12.30 -1.30 11.15
CA GLY A 58 13.46 -1.68 10.36
C GLY A 58 13.15 -2.33 9.02
N GLY A 59 11.87 -2.40 8.65
CA GLY A 59 11.44 -3.10 7.44
C GLY A 59 11.68 -2.33 6.16
N VAL A 60 11.69 -3.09 5.07
CA VAL A 60 11.87 -2.56 3.72
C VAL A 60 10.74 -3.08 2.84
N ALA A 61 10.03 -2.18 2.19
CA ALA A 61 9.12 -2.54 1.11
C ALA A 61 9.95 -2.52 -0.18
N TRP A 62 10.20 -3.70 -0.73
CA TRP A 62 11.15 -3.87 -1.83
C TRP A 62 10.71 -3.16 -3.10
N ALA A 63 11.68 -2.79 -3.90
CA ALA A 63 11.47 -1.98 -5.10
C ALA A 63 10.48 -2.61 -6.08
N HIS A 64 9.56 -1.79 -6.58
CA HIS A 64 8.57 -2.20 -7.56
C HIS A 64 8.02 -1.00 -8.33
N ILE A 65 7.27 -1.31 -9.38
CA ILE A 65 6.61 -0.35 -10.26
C ILE A 65 5.13 -0.66 -10.30
N HIS A 66 4.30 0.36 -10.30
CA HIS A 66 2.86 0.20 -10.54
C HIS A 66 2.59 0.39 -12.03
N ASP A 67 2.22 -0.68 -12.70
CA ASP A 67 2.00 -0.63 -14.14
C ASP A 67 0.61 -0.09 -14.47
N GLY A 68 0.57 1.16 -14.91
CA GLY A 68 -0.63 1.76 -15.45
C GLY A 68 -1.63 2.30 -14.44
N PHE A 69 -1.28 2.39 -13.15
CA PHE A 69 -2.17 2.99 -12.16
C PHE A 69 -1.42 3.90 -11.21
N GLU A 70 -2.17 4.82 -10.60
CA GLU A 70 -1.64 5.78 -9.63
C GLU A 70 -1.81 5.28 -8.21
N VAL A 71 -0.93 5.73 -7.32
CA VAL A 71 -1.05 5.46 -5.89
C VAL A 71 -0.95 6.76 -5.12
N MET A 72 -1.80 6.91 -4.13
CA MET A 72 -1.75 8.01 -3.18
C MET A 72 -1.67 7.42 -1.78
N LEU A 73 -0.83 8.02 -0.95
CA LEU A 73 -0.60 7.57 0.42
C LEU A 73 -0.80 8.72 1.39
N TYR A 74 -1.33 8.40 2.56
CA TYR A 74 -1.29 9.31 3.70
C TYR A 74 -0.67 8.57 4.87
N ILE A 75 0.42 9.10 5.42
CA ILE A 75 1.13 8.44 6.52
C ILE A 75 0.43 8.79 7.83
N LEU A 76 -0.07 7.76 8.52
CA LEU A 76 -0.72 7.91 9.82
C LEU A 76 0.30 7.89 10.96
N GLU A 77 1.32 7.03 10.85
CA GLU A 77 2.32 6.85 11.90
C GLU A 77 3.67 6.53 11.28
N GLY A 78 4.73 7.01 11.91
CA GLY A 78 6.09 6.63 11.58
C GLY A 78 6.80 7.53 10.60
N ARG A 79 7.99 7.10 10.21
CA ARG A 79 8.87 7.84 9.29
C ARG A 79 9.44 6.89 8.26
N VAL A 80 9.42 7.30 7.01
CA VAL A 80 9.91 6.47 5.89
C VAL A 80 10.90 7.25 5.04
N ARG A 81 11.73 6.51 4.33
CA ARG A 81 12.53 7.03 3.23
C ARG A 81 12.10 6.32 1.96
N HIS A 82 11.74 7.10 0.96
CA HIS A 82 11.48 6.57 -0.38
C HIS A 82 12.73 6.77 -1.22
N ALA A 83 13.25 5.65 -1.77
CA ALA A 83 14.23 5.71 -2.83
C ALA A 83 13.45 5.51 -4.13
N TYR A 84 13.61 6.40 -5.10
CA TYR A 84 12.73 6.39 -6.26
C TYR A 84 13.40 6.90 -7.53
N GLY A 85 12.71 6.67 -8.63
CA GLY A 85 13.17 7.06 -9.95
C GLY A 85 14.11 6.02 -10.55
N GLU A 86 14.67 6.35 -11.71
CA GLU A 86 15.57 5.44 -12.41
C GLU A 86 16.75 5.08 -11.51
N ASP A 87 17.03 3.79 -11.40
CA ASP A 87 18.05 3.23 -10.53
C ASP A 87 17.88 3.64 -9.05
N LEU A 88 16.67 4.05 -8.66
CA LEU A 88 16.36 4.47 -7.29
C LEU A 88 17.31 5.55 -6.78
N ARG A 89 17.73 6.45 -7.66
CA ARG A 89 18.79 7.43 -7.35
C ARG A 89 18.35 8.62 -6.54
N HIS A 90 17.04 8.85 -6.43
CA HIS A 90 16.51 9.94 -5.62
C HIS A 90 16.02 9.41 -4.28
N GLU A 91 16.11 10.25 -3.25
CA GLU A 91 15.57 9.89 -1.93
C GLU A 91 14.80 11.05 -1.35
N ILE A 92 13.73 10.74 -0.64
CA ILE A 92 12.96 11.72 0.09
C ILE A 92 12.41 11.08 1.37
N ASP A 93 12.48 11.80 2.48
CA ASP A 93 11.99 11.35 3.77
C ASP A 93 10.60 11.91 4.01
N ASN A 94 9.73 11.08 4.55
CA ASN A 94 8.35 11.44 4.87
C ASN A 94 7.99 10.94 6.27
N GLN A 95 7.01 11.60 6.88
CA GLN A 95 6.58 11.26 8.23
C GLN A 95 5.07 11.41 8.36
N ALA A 96 4.55 11.03 9.53
CA ALA A 96 3.12 11.14 9.82
C ALA A 96 2.60 12.53 9.46
N GLY A 97 1.48 12.56 8.75
CA GLY A 97 0.88 13.79 8.26
C GLY A 97 1.22 14.13 6.81
N ASP A 98 2.16 13.43 6.20
CA ASP A 98 2.54 13.69 4.81
C ASP A 98 1.64 12.93 3.83
N PHE A 99 1.32 13.58 2.73
CA PHE A 99 0.68 12.96 1.57
C PHE A 99 1.72 12.67 0.51
N ILE A 100 1.63 11.52 -0.13
CA ILE A 100 2.58 11.09 -1.16
C ILE A 100 1.81 10.63 -2.39
N PHE A 101 2.25 11.08 -3.56
CA PHE A 101 1.71 10.66 -4.83
C PHE A 101 2.78 9.91 -5.62
N ILE A 102 2.43 8.74 -6.13
CA ILE A 102 3.34 7.92 -6.94
C ILE A 102 2.71 7.74 -8.32
N GLU A 103 3.37 8.28 -9.34
CA GLU A 103 2.92 8.14 -10.72
C GLU A 103 3.07 6.70 -11.21
N PRO A 104 2.28 6.30 -12.21
CA PRO A 104 2.47 5.00 -12.84
C PRO A 104 3.89 4.88 -13.40
N GLY A 105 4.48 3.69 -13.27
CA GLY A 105 5.78 3.41 -13.87
C GLY A 105 6.99 3.90 -13.10
N VAL A 106 6.80 4.57 -11.97
CA VAL A 106 7.94 5.08 -11.19
C VAL A 106 8.45 4.00 -10.24
N PRO A 107 9.71 3.56 -10.39
CA PRO A 107 10.29 2.62 -9.45
C PRO A 107 10.45 3.26 -8.08
N HIS A 108 10.12 2.52 -7.03
CA HIS A 108 10.30 3.02 -5.67
C HIS A 108 10.51 1.88 -4.68
N GLU A 109 11.26 2.18 -3.64
CA GLU A 109 11.57 1.28 -2.54
C GLU A 109 11.43 2.08 -1.25
N VAL A 110 10.85 1.48 -0.22
CA VAL A 110 10.48 2.23 0.99
C VAL A 110 11.15 1.62 2.20
N TYR A 111 11.82 2.46 2.98
CA TYR A 111 12.52 2.04 4.20
C TYR A 111 11.85 2.64 5.42
N ASN A 112 11.53 1.79 6.40
CA ASN A 112 11.13 2.29 7.70
C ASN A 112 12.39 2.79 8.42
N LEU A 113 12.41 4.07 8.79
CA LEU A 113 13.57 4.69 9.42
C LEU A 113 13.69 4.40 10.91
N SER A 114 12.71 3.72 11.50
CA SER A 114 12.73 3.38 12.92
C SER A 114 12.97 1.88 13.12
N GLU A 115 13.80 1.55 14.11
CA GLU A 115 14.01 0.16 14.52
C GLU A 115 13.01 -0.29 15.56
N THR A 116 12.16 0.62 16.06
CA THR A 116 11.23 0.33 17.17
C THR A 116 9.77 0.58 16.83
N GLU A 117 9.48 1.43 15.87
CA GLU A 117 8.11 1.84 15.56
C GLU A 117 7.69 1.45 14.15
N PRO A 118 6.46 1.01 13.95
CA PRO A 118 5.97 0.70 12.60
C PRO A 118 5.67 1.97 11.82
N VAL A 119 5.57 1.82 10.51
CA VAL A 119 4.98 2.84 9.64
C VAL A 119 3.61 2.36 9.26
N VAL A 120 2.60 3.22 9.40
CA VAL A 120 1.22 2.91 9.04
C VAL A 120 0.73 3.97 8.06
N ALA A 121 0.21 3.53 6.92
CA ALA A 121 -0.27 4.44 5.88
C ALA A 121 -1.58 3.97 5.27
N VAL A 122 -2.44 4.93 4.95
CA VAL A 122 -3.60 4.69 4.11
C VAL A 122 -3.13 4.72 2.67
N VAL A 123 -3.53 3.71 1.89
CA VAL A 123 -3.10 3.56 0.49
C VAL A 123 -4.33 3.54 -0.41
N ALA A 124 -4.38 4.46 -1.36
CA ALA A 124 -5.42 4.51 -2.39
C ALA A 124 -4.77 4.24 -3.74
N ARG A 125 -5.42 3.40 -4.56
CA ARG A 125 -4.94 3.06 -5.91
C ARG A 125 -6.03 3.31 -6.93
N SER A 126 -5.65 3.76 -8.11
CA SER A 126 -6.59 3.92 -9.22
C SER A 126 -6.77 2.60 -9.98
N ASP A 127 -6.88 1.50 -9.22
CA ASP A 127 -7.11 0.16 -9.73
C ASP A 127 -7.97 -0.58 -8.71
N ALA A 128 -9.12 -1.03 -9.13
CA ALA A 128 -10.04 -1.72 -8.25
C ALA A 128 -9.56 -3.12 -7.87
N ASN A 129 -8.58 -3.67 -8.57
CA ASN A 129 -8.08 -5.03 -8.39
C ASN A 129 -6.79 -5.12 -7.55
N GLU A 130 -6.56 -4.20 -6.70
CA GLU A 130 -5.50 -4.13 -5.67
C GLU A 130 -4.08 -4.55 -6.10
N TRP A 131 -3.87 -5.84 -6.34
CA TRP A 131 -2.52 -6.43 -6.39
C TRP A 131 -2.03 -6.75 -7.78
N GLU A 132 -2.83 -6.49 -8.77
CA GLU A 132 -2.45 -6.77 -10.15
C GLU A 132 -1.58 -5.64 -10.70
N ARG A 133 -0.80 -5.96 -11.70
CA ARG A 133 0.04 -5.01 -12.42
C ARG A 133 1.10 -4.33 -11.56
N ILE A 134 1.65 -5.07 -10.59
CA ILE A 134 2.81 -4.64 -9.82
C ILE A 134 4.01 -5.42 -10.32
N ILE A 135 5.06 -4.73 -10.73
CA ILE A 135 6.24 -5.32 -11.36
C ILE A 135 7.46 -5.11 -10.46
N SER A 136 8.20 -6.17 -10.18
CA SER A 136 9.42 -6.08 -9.39
C SER A 136 10.47 -5.23 -10.09
N TYR A 137 11.28 -4.53 -9.31
CA TYR A 137 12.37 -3.70 -9.80
C TYR A 137 13.63 -4.01 -8.99
N PRO A 138 14.82 -3.90 -9.57
CA PRO A 138 16.05 -4.20 -8.82
C PRO A 138 16.19 -3.30 -7.60
N SER A 139 16.43 -3.93 -6.44
CA SER A 139 16.59 -3.21 -5.19
C SER A 139 17.90 -2.45 -5.17
N LYS A 140 17.92 -1.34 -4.42
CA LYS A 140 19.11 -0.58 -4.14
C LYS A 140 19.96 -1.25 -3.06
N ARG A 141 19.40 -2.20 -2.34
CA ARG A 141 20.03 -2.93 -1.24
C ARG A 141 20.34 -4.38 -1.55
#